data_32b1d39e1ff21dac71d9d253efd03e35
#
_entry.id   32b1d39e1ff21dac71d9d253efd03e35
#
_cell.length_a   1.000
_cell.length_b   1.000
_cell.length_c   1.000
_cell.angle_alpha   90.00
_cell.angle_beta   90.00
_cell.angle_gamma   90.00
#
_symmetry.space_group_name_H-M   'P 1'
#
loop_
_entity.id
_entity.type
_entity.pdbx_description
1 polymer ?
#
loop_
_entity_poly.entity_id
_entity_poly.type
_entity_poly.pdbx_seq_one_letter_code
_entity_poly.pdbx_strand_id
1 'polypeptide(L)'
;MSKIIGNNLPDMPWQEKPAGEHMPVWRYDQNPIIGRYEQKRSNSIFNSAVVPFEDGYVGVFRCDSRSISMDIFVGRSKDGIEDEPIKFEGADEEILTREYRYDPRVCKIDDKYYVTWCNGYHGPTIGVAYTYDFKKFVQLENAFLPFNRNGVLFPRKINGYYMMMSRPSDNGHTPFGDIFVSQSKDMEFWGRHRHMMSPVRGDESAWQCTKIGAGPVPIETDEGWLLIYHGVITTCNGYV
;
A
#
# COMPACT_ATOMS: atom_id res chain seq x y z
N MET A 1 19.39 13.39 -14.82
CA MET A 1 18.80 12.26 -14.09
C MET A 1 18.33 12.75 -12.75
N SER A 2 17.04 12.63 -12.45
CA SER A 2 16.50 12.91 -11.11
C SER A 2 17.21 12.08 -10.06
N LYS A 3 17.49 12.65 -8.91
CA LYS A 3 18.10 11.97 -7.77
C LYS A 3 17.04 11.66 -6.72
N ILE A 4 17.04 10.44 -6.22
CA ILE A 4 16.20 10.05 -5.08
C ILE A 4 16.74 10.74 -3.82
N ILE A 5 15.84 11.34 -3.06
CA ILE A 5 16.13 11.93 -1.75
C ILE A 5 15.79 10.88 -0.68
N GLY A 6 16.75 10.50 0.12
CA GLY A 6 16.59 9.50 1.18
C GLY A 6 17.85 8.67 1.40
N ASN A 7 17.79 7.80 2.40
CA ASN A 7 18.86 6.87 2.69
C ASN A 7 18.84 5.69 1.73
N ASN A 8 20.01 5.11 1.49
CA ASN A 8 20.09 3.83 0.80
C ASN A 8 19.34 2.75 1.58
N LEU A 9 18.74 1.80 0.87
CA LEU A 9 18.14 0.63 1.50
C LEU A 9 19.27 -0.24 2.10
N PRO A 10 19.08 -0.74 3.33
CA PRO A 10 20.06 -1.63 3.94
C PRO A 10 20.04 -2.98 3.22
N ASP A 11 21.21 -3.54 3.01
CA ASP A 11 21.51 -4.94 2.66
C ASP A 11 20.52 -5.67 1.71
N MET A 12 19.88 -4.92 0.80
CA MET A 12 19.01 -5.52 -0.19
C MET A 12 19.86 -6.09 -1.31
N PRO A 13 19.79 -7.40 -1.58
CA PRO A 13 20.46 -8.01 -2.70
C PRO A 13 20.05 -7.37 -4.02
N TRP A 14 21.01 -7.13 -4.87
CA TRP A 14 20.81 -6.55 -6.19
C TRP A 14 20.96 -7.61 -7.27
N GLN A 15 20.01 -7.63 -8.19
CA GLN A 15 20.12 -8.42 -9.41
C GLN A 15 20.31 -7.50 -10.62
N GLU A 16 21.33 -7.75 -11.40
CA GLU A 16 21.55 -7.02 -12.65
C GLU A 16 20.39 -7.27 -13.63
N LYS A 17 20.08 -6.25 -14.41
CA LYS A 17 19.04 -6.35 -15.43
C LYS A 17 19.40 -7.43 -16.45
N PRO A 18 18.54 -8.44 -16.68
CA PRO A 18 18.81 -9.50 -17.63
C PRO A 18 19.08 -8.96 -19.04
N ALA A 19 20.02 -9.57 -19.76
CA ALA A 19 20.30 -9.21 -21.14
C ALA A 19 19.05 -9.43 -22.01
N GLY A 20 18.70 -8.43 -22.82
CA GLY A 20 17.51 -8.47 -23.68
C GLY A 20 16.19 -8.05 -23.00
N GLU A 21 16.21 -7.76 -21.71
CA GLU A 21 15.03 -7.19 -21.02
C GLU A 21 14.87 -5.71 -21.40
N HIS A 22 13.71 -5.35 -21.94
CA HIS A 22 13.39 -3.99 -22.39
C HIS A 22 12.49 -3.21 -21.43
N MET A 23 11.90 -3.90 -20.45
CA MET A 23 11.03 -3.25 -19.47
C MET A 23 11.84 -2.37 -18.52
N PRO A 24 11.30 -1.23 -18.10
CA PRO A 24 11.99 -0.34 -17.15
C PRO A 24 12.14 -0.96 -15.76
N VAL A 25 11.35 -1.97 -15.44
CA VAL A 25 11.37 -2.72 -14.18
C VAL A 25 11.45 -4.21 -14.49
N TRP A 26 12.35 -4.92 -13.84
CA TRP A 26 12.44 -6.38 -13.94
C TRP A 26 12.28 -7.00 -12.54
N ARG A 27 11.92 -8.24 -12.52
CA ARG A 27 11.66 -8.97 -11.29
C ARG A 27 12.79 -9.93 -10.99
N TYR A 28 13.06 -10.14 -9.71
CA TYR A 28 13.95 -11.20 -9.25
C TYR A 28 13.49 -12.55 -9.83
N ASP A 29 14.44 -13.35 -10.35
CA ASP A 29 14.15 -14.56 -11.12
C ASP A 29 13.58 -15.71 -10.28
N GLN A 30 13.77 -15.66 -8.94
CA GLN A 30 13.19 -16.63 -8.01
C GLN A 30 11.86 -16.19 -7.39
N ASN A 31 11.23 -15.13 -7.92
CA ASN A 31 9.89 -14.76 -7.49
C ASN A 31 8.85 -15.85 -7.85
N PRO A 32 7.84 -16.10 -7.01
CA PRO A 32 7.56 -15.41 -5.75
C PRO A 32 8.44 -15.91 -4.59
N ILE A 33 9.06 -15.00 -3.85
CA ILE A 33 9.86 -15.34 -2.65
C ILE A 33 8.99 -15.69 -1.43
N ILE A 34 7.71 -15.38 -1.47
CA ILE A 34 6.72 -15.74 -0.47
C ILE A 34 5.63 -16.54 -1.14
N GLY A 35 5.51 -17.82 -0.77
CA GLY A 35 4.47 -18.70 -1.27
C GLY A 35 3.11 -18.41 -0.65
N ARG A 36 2.04 -18.86 -1.33
CA ARG A 36 0.66 -18.61 -0.87
C ARG A 36 0.30 -19.22 0.48
N TYR A 37 1.02 -20.23 0.93
CA TYR A 37 0.73 -20.99 2.14
C TYR A 37 1.72 -20.76 3.28
N GLU A 38 2.61 -19.79 3.15
CA GLU A 38 3.60 -19.46 4.19
C GLU A 38 2.94 -19.04 5.52
N GLN A 39 1.79 -18.41 5.45
CA GLN A 39 0.95 -18.15 6.63
C GLN A 39 -0.13 -19.26 6.70
N LYS A 40 -0.24 -19.98 7.84
CA LYS A 40 -1.09 -21.16 8.01
C LYS A 40 -2.57 -20.98 7.66
N ARG A 41 -3.12 -19.78 7.80
CA ARG A 41 -4.52 -19.46 7.49
C ARG A 41 -4.69 -18.92 6.07
N SER A 42 -3.59 -18.61 5.40
CA SER A 42 -3.61 -17.97 4.09
C SER A 42 -3.89 -18.98 2.98
N ASN A 43 -4.67 -18.54 2.01
CA ASN A 43 -4.78 -19.16 0.68
C ASN A 43 -4.06 -18.33 -0.38
N SER A 44 -3.86 -17.05 -0.12
CA SER A 44 -3.10 -16.14 -1.00
C SER A 44 -2.50 -14.99 -0.20
N ILE A 45 -1.28 -14.60 -0.57
CA ILE A 45 -0.54 -13.47 0.01
C ILE A 45 -0.17 -12.55 -1.14
N PHE A 46 -0.56 -11.27 -1.06
CA PHE A 46 -0.31 -10.28 -2.11
C PHE A 46 -0.55 -8.85 -1.59
N ASN A 47 -0.29 -7.85 -2.43
CA ASN A 47 -0.48 -6.43 -2.12
C ASN A 47 0.11 -6.02 -0.77
N SER A 48 1.34 -6.44 -0.53
CA SER A 48 2.05 -6.21 0.71
C SER A 48 2.82 -4.89 0.69
N ALA A 49 3.18 -4.39 1.87
CA ALA A 49 4.03 -3.22 2.04
C ALA A 49 5.22 -3.57 2.93
N VAL A 50 6.42 -3.22 2.50
CA VAL A 50 7.67 -3.54 3.20
C VAL A 50 8.48 -2.27 3.39
N VAL A 51 9.09 -2.12 4.56
CA VAL A 51 9.99 -1.00 4.89
C VAL A 51 11.23 -1.48 5.62
N PRO A 52 12.34 -0.75 5.54
CA PRO A 52 13.50 -0.99 6.40
C PRO A 52 13.14 -0.84 7.88
N PHE A 53 13.61 -1.75 8.70
CA PHE A 53 13.38 -1.75 10.13
C PHE A 53 14.54 -2.44 10.87
N GLU A 54 15.14 -1.76 11.84
CA GLU A 54 16.33 -2.24 12.55
C GLU A 54 17.47 -2.57 11.57
N ASP A 55 17.99 -3.78 11.61
CA ASP A 55 19.04 -4.30 10.73
C ASP A 55 18.50 -5.09 9.52
N GLY A 56 17.21 -5.00 9.22
CA GLY A 56 16.57 -5.72 8.13
C GLY A 56 15.30 -5.04 7.62
N TYR A 57 14.27 -5.83 7.40
CA TYR A 57 13.00 -5.39 6.84
C TYR A 57 11.82 -5.90 7.66
N VAL A 58 10.76 -5.13 7.69
CA VAL A 58 9.46 -5.54 8.20
C VAL A 58 8.39 -5.24 7.15
N GLY A 59 7.44 -6.14 7.01
CA GLY A 59 6.33 -5.98 6.10
C GLY A 59 4.99 -6.19 6.76
N VAL A 60 3.96 -5.58 6.18
CA VAL A 60 2.56 -5.84 6.48
C VAL A 60 1.94 -6.45 5.22
N PHE A 61 1.41 -7.67 5.36
CA PHE A 61 1.02 -8.53 4.25
C PHE A 61 -0.47 -8.78 4.27
N ARG A 62 -1.13 -8.59 3.13
CA ARG A 62 -2.50 -9.06 2.94
C ARG A 62 -2.49 -10.57 2.78
N CYS A 63 -3.27 -11.25 3.62
CA CYS A 63 -3.46 -12.70 3.58
C CYS A 63 -4.95 -13.00 3.49
N ASP A 64 -5.39 -13.53 2.36
CA ASP A 64 -6.77 -13.94 2.17
C ASP A 64 -6.91 -15.43 2.51
N SER A 65 -7.87 -15.77 3.36
CA SER A 65 -8.14 -17.15 3.75
C SER A 65 -8.96 -17.91 2.71
N ARG A 66 -9.09 -19.23 2.87
CA ARG A 66 -9.98 -20.05 2.03
C ARG A 66 -11.46 -19.70 2.17
N SER A 67 -11.84 -19.11 3.30
CA SER A 67 -13.20 -18.62 3.54
C SER A 67 -13.43 -17.19 3.03
N ILE A 68 -12.50 -16.65 2.23
CA ILE A 68 -12.56 -15.28 1.67
C ILE A 68 -12.50 -14.20 2.76
N SER A 69 -12.01 -14.53 3.94
CA SER A 69 -11.67 -13.55 4.96
C SER A 69 -10.36 -12.88 4.58
N MET A 70 -10.37 -11.56 4.51
CA MET A 70 -9.19 -10.73 4.22
C MET A 70 -8.63 -10.17 5.53
N ASP A 71 -7.35 -10.38 5.75
CA ASP A 71 -6.66 -9.90 6.94
C ASP A 71 -5.21 -9.50 6.64
N ILE A 72 -4.59 -8.77 7.57
CA ILE A 72 -3.20 -8.33 7.45
C ILE A 72 -2.34 -8.93 8.55
N PHE A 73 -1.11 -9.30 8.19
CA PHE A 73 -0.14 -9.92 9.09
C PHE A 73 1.21 -9.22 8.97
N VAL A 74 1.98 -9.27 10.02
CA VAL A 74 3.36 -8.75 10.05
C VAL A 74 4.33 -9.86 9.74
N GLY A 75 5.30 -9.59 8.87
CA GLY A 75 6.42 -10.48 8.58
C GLY A 75 7.74 -9.71 8.68
N ARG A 76 8.82 -10.42 9.01
CA ARG A 76 10.16 -9.86 9.15
C ARG A 76 11.13 -10.66 8.30
N SER A 77 12.09 -9.97 7.69
CA SER A 77 13.20 -10.56 6.95
C SER A 77 14.46 -9.77 7.22
N LYS A 78 15.61 -10.41 7.10
CA LYS A 78 16.90 -9.76 7.25
C LYS A 78 17.30 -9.01 5.98
N ASP A 79 17.09 -9.61 4.83
CA ASP A 79 17.51 -9.07 3.52
C ASP A 79 16.39 -8.94 2.48
N GLY A 80 15.19 -9.39 2.80
CA GLY A 80 14.03 -9.40 1.90
C GLY A 80 13.97 -10.59 0.95
N ILE A 81 14.96 -11.48 0.96
CA ILE A 81 15.11 -12.59 0.00
C ILE A 81 15.46 -13.92 0.68
N GLU A 82 15.70 -13.95 1.99
CA GLU A 82 16.20 -15.14 2.69
C GLU A 82 15.35 -16.40 2.48
N ASP A 83 16.02 -17.55 2.35
CA ASP A 83 15.42 -18.91 2.31
C ASP A 83 14.78 -19.32 3.63
N GLU A 84 14.90 -18.54 4.69
CA GLU A 84 14.21 -18.78 5.95
C GLU A 84 12.76 -18.30 5.88
N PRO A 85 11.79 -19.12 6.33
CA PRO A 85 10.39 -18.73 6.28
C PRO A 85 10.14 -17.43 7.06
N ILE A 86 9.52 -16.47 6.42
CA ILE A 86 9.10 -15.21 7.03
C ILE A 86 8.19 -15.54 8.22
N LYS A 87 8.58 -15.11 9.40
CA LYS A 87 7.74 -15.26 10.59
C LYS A 87 6.60 -14.24 10.53
N PHE A 88 5.42 -14.72 10.19
CA PHE A 88 4.20 -13.93 10.31
C PHE A 88 3.78 -13.88 11.77
N GLU A 89 3.88 -12.71 12.35
CA GLU A 89 3.31 -12.42 13.67
C GLU A 89 1.90 -11.86 13.45
N GLY A 90 0.93 -12.36 14.21
CA GLY A 90 -0.41 -11.76 14.19
C GLY A 90 -0.32 -10.31 14.67
N ALA A 91 -0.87 -9.38 13.93
CA ALA A 91 -1.14 -8.05 14.47
C ALA A 91 -2.02 -8.24 15.72
N ASP A 92 -1.76 -7.49 16.77
CA ASP A 92 -2.45 -7.63 18.04
C ASP A 92 -3.97 -7.54 17.85
N GLU A 93 -4.74 -8.47 18.38
CA GLU A 93 -6.20 -8.53 18.18
C GLU A 93 -6.93 -7.26 18.61
N GLU A 94 -6.32 -6.46 19.49
CA GLU A 94 -6.87 -5.17 19.93
C GLU A 94 -6.95 -4.09 18.86
N ILE A 95 -6.19 -4.22 17.75
CA ILE A 95 -6.25 -3.25 16.62
C ILE A 95 -7.42 -3.57 15.69
N LEU A 96 -8.05 -4.69 15.91
CA LEU A 96 -8.81 -5.36 14.89
C LEU A 96 -10.30 -5.13 15.12
N THR A 97 -10.85 -4.11 14.49
CA THR A 97 -12.27 -4.17 14.18
C THR A 97 -12.54 -5.51 13.48
N ARG A 98 -13.67 -6.16 13.77
CA ARG A 98 -14.07 -7.45 13.15
C ARG A 98 -14.30 -7.37 11.64
N GLU A 99 -13.99 -6.23 11.05
CA GLU A 99 -14.16 -5.92 9.64
C GLU A 99 -12.97 -6.41 8.82
N TYR A 100 -13.19 -6.69 7.53
CA TYR A 100 -12.12 -7.08 6.63
C TYR A 100 -11.03 -6.00 6.52
N ARG A 101 -9.79 -6.46 6.29
CA ARG A 101 -8.62 -5.60 6.07
C ARG A 101 -7.83 -6.11 4.90
N TYR A 102 -7.53 -5.22 3.96
CA TYR A 102 -6.74 -5.58 2.80
C TYR A 102 -5.95 -4.39 2.26
N ASP A 103 -5.01 -4.67 1.39
CA ASP A 103 -4.14 -3.72 0.71
C ASP A 103 -3.44 -2.74 1.67
N PRO A 104 -2.63 -3.25 2.62
CA PRO A 104 -1.92 -2.39 3.54
C PRO A 104 -0.86 -1.54 2.82
N ARG A 105 -0.58 -0.38 3.41
CA ARG A 105 0.57 0.46 3.09
C ARG A 105 1.29 0.82 4.38
N VAL A 106 2.60 0.89 4.33
CA VAL A 106 3.43 1.29 5.48
C VAL A 106 4.25 2.51 5.10
N CYS A 107 4.24 3.52 5.94
CA CYS A 107 4.96 4.75 5.72
C CYS A 107 5.62 5.21 7.02
N LYS A 108 6.95 5.35 7.03
CA LYS A 108 7.65 5.96 8.15
C LYS A 108 7.56 7.48 8.04
N ILE A 109 7.04 8.14 9.09
CA ILE A 109 7.03 9.60 9.22
C ILE A 109 7.52 9.94 10.62
N ASP A 110 8.58 10.69 10.69
CA ASP A 110 9.31 10.99 11.93
C ASP A 110 9.77 9.68 12.61
N ASP A 111 9.36 9.42 13.84
CA ASP A 111 9.69 8.23 14.63
C ASP A 111 8.64 7.11 14.56
N LYS A 112 7.55 7.31 13.80
CA LYS A 112 6.42 6.38 13.72
C LYS A 112 6.33 5.70 12.36
N TYR A 113 5.90 4.46 12.38
CA TYR A 113 5.46 3.74 11.20
C TYR A 113 3.93 3.76 11.15
N TYR A 114 3.38 4.46 10.18
CA TYR A 114 1.94 4.49 9.94
C TYR A 114 1.57 3.37 8.97
N VAL A 115 0.52 2.65 9.33
CA VAL A 115 -0.08 1.62 8.48
C VAL A 115 -1.46 2.09 8.07
N THR A 116 -1.73 2.09 6.77
CA THR A 116 -3.05 2.34 6.21
C THR A 116 -3.54 1.08 5.51
N TRP A 117 -4.84 0.84 5.52
CA TRP A 117 -5.46 -0.30 4.84
C TRP A 117 -6.88 0.04 4.41
N CYS A 118 -7.42 -0.77 3.50
CA CYS A 118 -8.84 -0.71 3.19
C CYS A 118 -9.62 -1.54 4.20
N ASN A 119 -10.68 -0.98 4.76
CA ASN A 119 -11.59 -1.70 5.65
C ASN A 119 -13.05 -1.49 5.24
N GLY A 120 -13.97 -2.21 5.90
CA GLY A 120 -15.40 -2.17 5.62
C GLY A 120 -16.25 -1.50 6.70
N TYR A 121 -15.64 -0.78 7.64
CA TYR A 121 -16.36 -0.16 8.73
C TYR A 121 -17.34 0.91 8.22
N HIS A 122 -18.64 0.62 8.34
CA HIS A 122 -19.73 1.44 7.78
C HIS A 122 -19.65 1.67 6.27
N GLY A 123 -19.03 0.75 5.53
CA GLY A 123 -18.74 0.82 4.11
C GLY A 123 -17.24 0.95 3.83
N PRO A 124 -16.82 0.81 2.57
CA PRO A 124 -15.41 0.86 2.22
C PRO A 124 -14.75 2.18 2.61
N THR A 125 -13.74 2.12 3.47
CA THR A 125 -12.99 3.29 3.93
C THR A 125 -11.52 2.94 4.17
N ILE A 126 -10.76 3.89 4.72
CA ILE A 126 -9.33 3.76 4.98
C ILE A 126 -9.10 3.75 6.49
N GLY A 127 -8.67 2.59 7.00
CA GLY A 127 -8.17 2.46 8.35
C GLY A 127 -6.76 3.02 8.48
N VAL A 128 -6.43 3.52 9.65
CA VAL A 128 -5.10 4.07 9.99
C VAL A 128 -4.68 3.59 11.36
N ALA A 129 -3.44 3.18 11.47
CA ALA A 129 -2.78 2.89 12.75
C ALA A 129 -1.34 3.37 12.70
N TYR A 130 -0.70 3.48 13.84
CA TYR A 130 0.74 3.64 13.92
C TYR A 130 1.37 2.63 14.89
N THR A 131 2.64 2.39 14.68
CA THR A 131 3.47 1.52 15.52
C THR A 131 4.90 2.07 15.58
N TYR A 132 5.63 1.66 16.61
CA TYR A 132 7.07 1.90 16.72
C TYR A 132 7.89 0.62 16.52
N ASP A 133 7.27 -0.55 16.70
CA ASP A 133 7.96 -1.84 16.82
C ASP A 133 7.32 -2.97 16.01
N PHE A 134 6.20 -2.71 15.32
CA PHE A 134 5.40 -3.71 14.61
C PHE A 134 4.92 -4.89 15.48
N LYS A 135 4.86 -4.69 16.80
CA LYS A 135 4.27 -5.61 17.76
C LYS A 135 3.01 -5.04 18.38
N LYS A 136 3.06 -3.73 18.70
CA LYS A 136 1.91 -2.98 19.22
C LYS A 136 1.54 -1.90 18.24
N PHE A 137 0.26 -1.83 17.94
CA PHE A 137 -0.28 -0.82 17.04
C PHE A 137 -1.31 0.03 17.79
N VAL A 138 -1.33 1.30 17.50
CA VAL A 138 -2.36 2.22 17.98
C VAL A 138 -3.25 2.58 16.82
N GLN A 139 -4.48 2.08 16.82
CA GLN A 139 -5.47 2.40 15.80
C GLN A 139 -6.00 3.82 16.01
N LEU A 140 -6.08 4.57 14.93
CA LEU A 140 -6.71 5.87 14.85
C LEU A 140 -8.11 5.73 14.23
N GLU A 141 -8.86 6.81 14.22
CA GLU A 141 -10.12 6.88 13.48
C GLU A 141 -9.90 6.67 11.98
N ASN A 142 -10.92 6.19 11.29
CA ASN A 142 -10.88 6.06 9.84
C ASN A 142 -10.65 7.42 9.18
N ALA A 143 -9.71 7.48 8.23
CA ALA A 143 -9.29 8.74 7.63
C ALA A 143 -10.40 9.44 6.83
N PHE A 144 -11.31 8.68 6.24
CA PHE A 144 -12.33 9.21 5.33
C PHE A 144 -13.68 8.55 5.52
N LEU A 145 -14.72 9.24 5.07
CA LEU A 145 -16.03 8.64 4.91
C LEU A 145 -16.03 7.58 3.81
N PRO A 146 -16.92 6.58 3.88
CA PRO A 146 -17.23 5.72 2.74
C PRO A 146 -17.75 6.57 1.55
N PHE A 147 -17.50 6.23 0.31
CA PHE A 147 -16.68 5.13 -0.18
C PHE A 147 -15.28 5.65 -0.55
N ASN A 148 -14.27 5.21 0.14
CA ASN A 148 -12.90 5.62 -0.15
C ASN A 148 -11.93 4.44 0.03
N ARG A 149 -10.83 4.42 -0.74
CA ARG A 149 -9.86 3.32 -0.74
C ARG A 149 -8.46 3.81 -1.06
N ASN A 150 -7.49 2.89 -1.00
CA ASN A 150 -6.11 3.09 -1.43
C ASN A 150 -5.45 4.32 -0.78
N GLY A 151 -5.55 4.39 0.55
CA GLY A 151 -4.88 5.42 1.33
C GLY A 151 -3.37 5.24 1.33
N VAL A 152 -2.63 6.21 0.80
CA VAL A 152 -1.17 6.19 0.73
C VAL A 152 -0.63 7.50 1.24
N LEU A 153 0.13 7.44 2.34
CA LEU A 153 0.78 8.60 2.95
C LEU A 153 2.02 9.02 2.19
N PHE A 154 2.32 10.30 2.22
CA PHE A 154 3.64 10.81 1.86
C PHE A 154 4.63 10.58 3.02
N PRO A 155 5.91 10.28 2.75
CA PRO A 155 6.87 9.84 3.78
C PRO A 155 7.38 10.96 4.69
N ARG A 156 6.83 12.13 4.60
CA ARG A 156 7.06 13.25 5.51
C ARG A 156 5.93 14.27 5.46
N LYS A 157 5.88 15.13 6.42
CA LYS A 157 5.01 16.31 6.38
C LYS A 157 5.43 17.27 5.26
N ILE A 158 4.46 17.78 4.55
CA ILE A 158 4.63 18.81 3.51
C ILE A 158 3.95 20.09 4.02
N ASN A 159 4.72 21.16 4.17
CA ASN A 159 4.26 22.42 4.75
C ASN A 159 3.58 22.25 6.14
N GLY A 160 4.09 21.34 6.96
CA GLY A 160 3.57 21.05 8.28
C GLY A 160 2.32 20.17 8.34
N TYR A 161 1.90 19.58 7.22
CA TYR A 161 0.75 18.69 7.14
C TYR A 161 1.14 17.27 6.72
N TYR A 162 0.51 16.29 7.31
CA TYR A 162 0.44 14.95 6.73
C TYR A 162 -0.36 15.01 5.44
N MET A 163 0.11 14.30 4.41
CA MET A 163 -0.55 14.23 3.11
C MET A 163 -0.89 12.78 2.81
N MET A 164 -2.10 12.54 2.32
CA MET A 164 -2.55 11.21 1.92
C MET A 164 -3.22 11.26 0.57
N MET A 165 -2.78 10.38 -0.32
CA MET A 165 -3.54 10.07 -1.53
C MET A 165 -4.63 9.07 -1.20
N SER A 166 -5.77 9.21 -1.86
CA SER A 166 -6.89 8.27 -1.74
C SER A 166 -7.66 8.19 -3.05
N ARG A 167 -8.49 7.17 -3.16
CA ARG A 167 -9.36 6.97 -4.31
C ARG A 167 -10.81 6.85 -3.83
N PRO A 168 -11.57 7.93 -3.83
CA PRO A 168 -13.02 7.82 -3.74
C PRO A 168 -13.52 6.94 -4.89
N SER A 169 -14.34 5.95 -4.59
CA SER A 169 -14.89 5.06 -5.62
C SER A 169 -16.14 4.35 -5.10
N ASP A 170 -17.20 4.37 -5.86
CA ASP A 170 -18.46 3.70 -5.54
C ASP A 170 -18.69 2.47 -6.42
N ASN A 171 -19.79 1.78 -6.15
CA ASN A 171 -20.33 0.70 -6.97
C ASN A 171 -21.55 1.17 -7.78
N GLY A 172 -21.78 2.49 -7.84
CA GLY A 172 -23.01 3.06 -8.36
C GLY A 172 -22.97 3.35 -9.85
N HIS A 173 -23.91 4.19 -10.26
CA HIS A 173 -24.17 4.53 -11.67
C HIS A 173 -23.09 5.38 -12.31
N THR A 174 -22.27 6.07 -11.51
CA THR A 174 -21.21 6.93 -12.02
C THR A 174 -19.87 6.31 -11.66
N PRO A 175 -19.16 5.70 -12.61
CA PRO A 175 -17.82 5.19 -12.36
C PRO A 175 -16.91 6.31 -11.90
N PHE A 176 -16.38 6.18 -10.70
CA PHE A 176 -15.47 7.13 -10.11
C PHE A 176 -14.21 6.42 -9.66
N GLY A 177 -13.06 6.89 -10.05
CA GLY A 177 -11.80 6.19 -9.81
C GLY A 177 -10.58 7.07 -9.93
N ASP A 178 -10.73 8.36 -9.65
CA ASP A 178 -9.65 9.35 -9.66
C ASP A 178 -8.85 9.29 -8.35
N ILE A 179 -7.58 9.70 -8.41
CA ILE A 179 -6.75 9.90 -7.24
C ILE A 179 -6.92 11.34 -6.74
N PHE A 180 -7.19 11.44 -5.44
CA PHE A 180 -7.25 12.69 -4.70
C PHE A 180 -6.10 12.75 -3.69
N VAL A 181 -5.71 13.96 -3.33
CA VAL A 181 -4.81 14.22 -2.20
C VAL A 181 -5.53 15.04 -1.15
N SER A 182 -5.29 14.69 0.10
CA SER A 182 -5.88 15.35 1.27
C SER A 182 -4.82 15.62 2.30
N GLN A 183 -5.07 16.57 3.21
CA GLN A 183 -4.12 16.93 4.23
C GLN A 183 -4.74 16.87 5.63
N SER A 184 -3.90 16.59 6.64
CA SER A 184 -4.23 16.56 8.05
C SER A 184 -3.10 17.16 8.89
N LYS A 185 -3.42 17.74 10.05
CA LYS A 185 -2.42 18.16 11.05
C LYS A 185 -2.08 17.08 12.05
N ASP A 186 -2.99 16.15 12.27
CA ASP A 186 -3.02 15.22 13.41
C ASP A 186 -3.26 13.75 13.03
N MET A 187 -3.47 13.44 11.75
CA MET A 187 -3.84 12.13 11.20
C MET A 187 -5.30 11.71 11.49
N GLU A 188 -6.06 12.50 12.20
CA GLU A 188 -7.46 12.23 12.55
C GLU A 188 -8.42 13.04 11.68
N PHE A 189 -8.19 14.36 11.58
CA PHE A 189 -9.05 15.25 10.79
C PHE A 189 -8.44 15.50 9.41
N TRP A 190 -9.06 14.94 8.37
CA TRP A 190 -8.64 15.06 6.98
C TRP A 190 -9.49 16.06 6.21
N GLY A 191 -8.84 16.90 5.43
CA GLY A 191 -9.52 17.93 4.65
C GLY A 191 -8.72 18.44 3.47
N ARG A 192 -9.19 19.56 2.91
CA ARG A 192 -8.60 20.17 1.70
C ARG A 192 -8.39 19.16 0.56
N HIS A 193 -9.41 18.33 0.34
CA HIS A 193 -9.38 17.35 -0.74
C HIS A 193 -9.17 18.02 -2.09
N ARG A 194 -8.19 17.55 -2.85
CA ARG A 194 -7.86 18.07 -4.19
C ARG A 194 -7.72 16.91 -5.16
N HIS A 195 -8.35 17.07 -6.31
CA HIS A 195 -8.13 16.18 -7.44
C HIS A 195 -6.66 16.21 -7.84
N MET A 196 -6.08 15.07 -8.08
CA MET A 196 -4.68 14.91 -8.45
C MET A 196 -4.51 14.28 -9.82
N MET A 197 -5.23 13.20 -10.11
CA MET A 197 -5.06 12.44 -11.35
C MET A 197 -6.35 11.70 -11.71
N SER A 198 -6.68 11.69 -13.01
CA SER A 198 -7.83 10.95 -13.57
C SER A 198 -7.40 9.72 -14.36
N PRO A 199 -8.27 8.70 -14.46
CA PRO A 199 -8.13 7.65 -15.47
C PRO A 199 -8.14 8.25 -16.87
N VAL A 200 -7.64 7.49 -17.84
CA VAL A 200 -7.79 7.84 -19.26
C VAL A 200 -9.25 7.59 -19.68
N ARG A 201 -9.99 8.67 -19.86
CA ARG A 201 -11.41 8.60 -20.26
C ARG A 201 -11.54 8.66 -21.78
N GLY A 202 -12.52 7.92 -22.32
CA GLY A 202 -12.83 7.92 -23.75
C GLY A 202 -12.02 6.93 -24.59
N ASP A 203 -11.09 6.21 -23.98
CA ASP A 203 -10.39 5.09 -24.61
C ASP A 203 -10.56 3.84 -23.74
N GLU A 204 -11.51 3.01 -24.09
CA GLU A 204 -11.83 1.79 -23.36
C GLU A 204 -10.74 0.70 -23.46
N SER A 205 -9.80 0.85 -24.39
CA SER A 205 -8.65 -0.06 -24.53
C SER A 205 -7.48 0.32 -23.64
N ALA A 206 -7.47 1.51 -23.06
CA ALA A 206 -6.41 1.96 -22.17
C ALA A 206 -6.42 1.16 -20.86
N TRP A 207 -5.27 0.63 -20.46
CA TRP A 207 -5.12 -0.18 -19.24
C TRP A 207 -5.58 0.52 -17.94
N GLN A 208 -5.76 1.82 -17.98
CA GLN A 208 -6.17 2.67 -16.87
C GLN A 208 -7.51 3.39 -17.13
N CYS A 209 -8.38 2.81 -17.97
CA CYS A 209 -9.60 3.51 -18.40
C CYS A 209 -10.72 3.51 -17.36
N THR A 210 -10.79 2.49 -16.49
CA THR A 210 -11.89 2.37 -15.52
C THR A 210 -11.61 3.17 -14.25
N LYS A 211 -10.45 2.98 -13.65
CA LYS A 211 -9.99 3.66 -12.44
C LYS A 211 -8.50 3.54 -12.25
N ILE A 212 -7.94 4.42 -11.45
CA ILE A 212 -6.53 4.40 -11.05
C ILE A 212 -6.42 4.43 -9.53
N GLY A 213 -5.30 4.01 -8.99
CA GLY A 213 -5.06 4.06 -7.55
C GLY A 213 -3.58 4.15 -7.23
N ALA A 214 -3.25 4.87 -6.17
CA ALA A 214 -1.88 4.95 -5.69
C ALA A 214 -1.37 3.56 -5.27
N GLY A 215 -0.15 3.26 -5.63
CA GLY A 215 0.54 2.01 -5.31
C GLY A 215 1.33 2.12 -4.00
N PRO A 216 2.67 2.04 -4.04
CA PRO A 216 3.51 2.24 -2.87
C PRO A 216 3.59 3.72 -2.46
N VAL A 217 4.25 3.95 -1.32
CA VAL A 217 4.57 5.29 -0.83
C VAL A 217 5.36 6.07 -1.89
N PRO A 218 5.03 7.33 -2.18
CA PRO A 218 5.74 8.14 -3.14
C PRO A 218 7.23 8.27 -2.80
N ILE A 219 8.07 8.23 -3.82
CA ILE A 219 9.51 8.40 -3.69
C ILE A 219 9.84 9.88 -3.91
N GLU A 220 10.50 10.49 -2.94
CA GLU A 220 10.95 11.88 -3.08
C GLU A 220 12.19 11.95 -3.97
N THR A 221 12.19 12.93 -4.88
CA THR A 221 13.32 13.24 -5.76
C THR A 221 13.62 14.74 -5.72
N ASP A 222 14.76 15.14 -6.23
CA ASP A 222 15.14 16.55 -6.37
C ASP A 222 14.26 17.35 -7.34
N GLU A 223 13.45 16.66 -8.17
CA GLU A 223 12.50 17.28 -9.10
C GLU A 223 11.04 17.19 -8.61
N GLY A 224 10.77 16.49 -7.50
CA GLY A 224 9.43 16.30 -6.94
C GLY A 224 9.16 14.86 -6.51
N TRP A 225 7.95 14.39 -6.68
CA TRP A 225 7.51 13.08 -6.19
C TRP A 225 7.31 12.09 -7.34
N LEU A 226 8.02 10.98 -7.30
CA LEU A 226 7.75 9.85 -8.18
C LEU A 226 6.61 9.01 -7.60
N LEU A 227 5.50 8.94 -8.32
CA LEU A 227 4.34 8.13 -7.96
C LEU A 227 4.30 6.88 -8.85
N ILE A 228 4.34 5.72 -8.22
CA ILE A 228 4.00 4.44 -8.88
C ILE A 228 2.53 4.18 -8.59
N TYR A 229 1.73 4.00 -9.62
CA TYR A 229 0.28 3.78 -9.48
C TYR A 229 -0.17 2.59 -10.34
N HIS A 230 -1.35 2.09 -10.04
CA HIS A 230 -2.00 1.04 -10.84
C HIS A 230 -3.23 1.60 -11.56
N GLY A 231 -3.48 1.06 -12.73
CA GLY A 231 -4.71 1.27 -13.45
C GLY A 231 -5.57 0.02 -13.43
N VAL A 232 -6.83 0.19 -13.75
CA VAL A 232 -7.82 -0.87 -13.86
C VAL A 232 -8.56 -0.71 -15.18
N ILE A 233 -8.69 -1.81 -15.91
CA ILE A 233 -9.54 -1.94 -17.08
C ILE A 233 -10.66 -2.94 -16.77
N THR A 234 -11.85 -2.69 -17.27
CA THR A 234 -12.97 -3.62 -17.16
C THR A 234 -13.06 -4.44 -18.44
N THR A 235 -13.05 -5.74 -18.30
CA THR A 235 -13.20 -6.69 -19.41
C THR A 235 -14.45 -7.54 -19.23
N CYS A 236 -14.80 -8.36 -20.23
CA CYS A 236 -15.92 -9.33 -20.11
C CYS A 236 -15.72 -10.36 -18.98
N ASN A 237 -14.50 -10.56 -18.51
CA ASN A 237 -14.16 -11.46 -17.40
C ASN A 237 -14.05 -10.73 -16.03
N GLY A 238 -14.51 -9.50 -15.95
CA GLY A 238 -14.36 -8.65 -14.78
C GLY A 238 -13.32 -7.55 -14.97
N TYR A 239 -12.86 -6.95 -13.89
CA TYR A 239 -11.80 -5.95 -13.96
C TYR A 239 -10.44 -6.54 -13.59
N VAL A 240 -9.39 -6.04 -14.22
CA VAL A 240 -7.99 -6.42 -14.04
C VAL A 240 -7.12 -5.18 -13.89
#